data_62d460c3acfcfcdfcb93d472381535c3
#
_entry.id   62d460c3acfcfcdfcb93d472381535c3
#
_cell.length_a   1.000
_cell.length_b   1.000
_cell.length_c   1.000
_cell.angle_alpha   90.00
_cell.angle_beta   90.00
_cell.angle_gamma   90.00
#
_symmetry.space_group_name_H-M   'P 1'
#
loop_
_entity.id
_entity.type
_entity.pdbx_description
1 polymer ?
#
loop_
_entity_poly.entity_id
_entity_poly.type
_entity_poly.pdbx_seq_one_letter_code
_entity_poly.pdbx_strand_id
1 'polypeptide(L)'
;MESLFNFKSIDKAKATIRKLIIQKRKALSNLKQNEKSLIIAQRLLDMGEFKTSKAVFCFLSTTHEVKTEEIILKAFRLGKDVLLPLLNPQEGNMQIVRIPRDAKFVIGKYGVREPSLETGEVVSSS
;
A
#
# COMPACT_ATOMS: atom_id res chain seq x y z
N MET A 1 -30.99 -26.31 5.26
CA MET A 1 -29.86 -26.21 4.32
C MET A 1 -28.84 -25.22 4.87
N GLU A 2 -27.65 -25.69 5.07
CA GLU A 2 -26.61 -24.81 5.60
C GLU A 2 -26.27 -23.72 4.59
N SER A 3 -26.11 -22.51 5.11
CA SER A 3 -25.68 -21.40 4.29
C SER A 3 -24.23 -21.62 3.84
N LEU A 4 -23.97 -21.54 2.55
CA LEU A 4 -22.62 -21.56 1.99
C LEU A 4 -21.82 -20.32 2.42
N PHE A 5 -22.51 -19.32 3.00
CA PHE A 5 -21.93 -18.04 3.40
C PHE A 5 -21.88 -17.88 4.93
N ASN A 6 -21.59 -18.99 5.62
CA ASN A 6 -21.31 -18.94 7.06
C ASN A 6 -20.07 -18.08 7.29
N PHE A 7 -20.14 -17.12 8.22
CA PHE A 7 -19.03 -16.21 8.52
C PHE A 7 -17.74 -16.93 8.90
N LYS A 8 -17.84 -18.04 9.67
CA LYS A 8 -16.67 -18.85 10.03
C LYS A 8 -16.01 -19.48 8.81
N SER A 9 -16.80 -19.98 7.86
CA SER A 9 -16.28 -20.56 6.62
C SER A 9 -15.64 -19.50 5.73
N ILE A 10 -16.21 -18.30 5.68
CA ILE A 10 -15.65 -17.16 4.93
C ILE A 10 -14.32 -16.74 5.55
N ASP A 11 -14.26 -16.61 6.88
CA ASP A 11 -13.03 -16.21 7.58
C ASP A 11 -11.93 -17.25 7.38
N LYS A 12 -12.26 -18.54 7.45
CA LYS A 12 -11.30 -19.61 7.16
C LYS A 12 -10.80 -19.56 5.72
N ALA A 13 -11.70 -19.35 4.77
CA ALA A 13 -11.33 -19.23 3.35
C ALA A 13 -10.40 -18.04 3.12
N LYS A 14 -10.72 -16.90 3.70
CA LYS A 14 -9.86 -15.69 3.64
C LYS A 14 -8.48 -15.96 4.23
N ALA A 15 -8.42 -16.58 5.40
CA ALA A 15 -7.17 -16.90 6.07
C ALA A 15 -6.31 -17.86 5.24
N THR A 16 -6.92 -18.88 4.63
CA THR A 16 -6.25 -19.83 3.79
C THR A 16 -5.68 -19.16 2.54
N ILE A 17 -6.48 -18.36 1.85
CA ILE A 17 -6.05 -17.63 0.65
C ILE A 17 -4.92 -16.67 0.99
N ARG A 18 -5.06 -15.93 2.08
CA ARG A 18 -4.04 -14.98 2.53
C ARG A 18 -2.70 -15.67 2.78
N LYS A 19 -2.73 -16.81 3.47
CA LYS A 19 -1.54 -17.61 3.76
C LYS A 19 -0.88 -18.10 2.48
N LEU A 20 -1.64 -18.63 1.54
CA LEU A 20 -1.13 -19.11 0.26
C LEU A 20 -0.47 -18.00 -0.55
N ILE A 21 -1.11 -16.84 -0.62
CA ILE A 21 -0.58 -15.69 -1.38
C ILE A 21 0.69 -15.16 -0.73
N ILE A 22 0.75 -15.08 0.60
CA ILE A 22 1.96 -14.66 1.33
C ILE A 22 3.10 -15.63 1.01
N GLN A 23 2.85 -16.94 1.04
CA GLN A 23 3.87 -17.94 0.70
C GLN A 23 4.38 -17.77 -0.73
N LYS A 24 3.49 -17.56 -1.69
CA LYS A 24 3.86 -17.34 -3.10
C LYS A 24 4.68 -16.07 -3.27
N ARG A 25 4.32 -14.99 -2.59
CA ARG A 25 5.08 -13.73 -2.63
C ARG A 25 6.48 -13.89 -2.07
N LYS A 26 6.61 -14.60 -0.94
CA LYS A 26 7.92 -14.85 -0.32
C LYS A 26 8.81 -15.76 -1.15
N ALA A 27 8.23 -16.63 -1.96
CA ALA A 27 8.96 -17.53 -2.84
C ALA A 27 9.52 -16.84 -4.08
N LEU A 28 9.06 -15.63 -4.42
CA LEU A 28 9.58 -14.88 -5.55
C LEU A 28 10.99 -14.36 -5.27
N SER A 29 11.88 -14.50 -6.24
CA SER A 29 13.19 -13.86 -6.19
C SER A 29 13.03 -12.34 -6.26
N ASN A 30 14.04 -11.61 -5.78
CA ASN A 30 14.04 -10.14 -5.86
C ASN A 30 13.91 -9.66 -7.32
N LEU A 31 14.58 -10.35 -8.25
CA LEU A 31 14.50 -10.01 -9.67
C LEU A 31 13.08 -10.15 -10.20
N LYS A 32 12.44 -11.29 -9.93
CA LYS A 32 11.06 -11.54 -10.35
C LYS A 32 10.07 -10.58 -9.71
N GLN A 33 10.26 -10.27 -8.45
CA GLN A 33 9.42 -9.31 -7.73
C GLN A 33 9.53 -7.92 -8.36
N ASN A 34 10.73 -7.49 -8.70
CA ASN A 34 10.95 -6.19 -9.34
C ASN A 34 10.34 -6.15 -10.74
N GLU A 35 10.51 -7.21 -11.54
CA GLU A 35 9.92 -7.31 -12.87
C GLU A 35 8.40 -7.22 -12.84
N LYS A 36 7.77 -7.99 -11.96
CA LYS A 36 6.31 -7.97 -11.81
C LYS A 36 5.80 -6.64 -11.30
N SER A 37 6.50 -6.04 -10.35
CA SER A 37 6.14 -4.73 -9.81
C SER A 37 6.21 -3.64 -10.88
N LEU A 38 7.22 -3.69 -11.74
CA LEU A 38 7.36 -2.74 -12.84
C LEU A 38 6.20 -2.85 -13.83
N ILE A 39 5.81 -4.07 -14.19
CA ILE A 39 4.67 -4.30 -15.07
C ILE A 39 3.38 -3.76 -14.46
N ILE A 40 3.15 -4.03 -13.18
CA ILE A 40 1.97 -3.54 -12.47
C ILE A 40 1.96 -2.01 -12.43
N ALA A 41 3.10 -1.40 -12.12
CA ALA A 41 3.24 0.06 -12.10
C ALA A 41 2.93 0.66 -13.47
N GLN A 42 3.48 0.11 -14.55
CA GLN A 42 3.23 0.59 -15.90
C GLN A 42 1.74 0.52 -16.27
N ARG A 43 1.08 -0.57 -15.93
CA ARG A 43 -0.36 -0.73 -16.18
C ARG A 43 -1.19 0.29 -15.42
N LEU A 44 -0.84 0.52 -14.14
CA LEU A 44 -1.52 1.52 -13.32
C LEU A 44 -1.33 2.93 -13.91
N LEU A 45 -0.10 3.28 -14.28
CA LEU A 45 0.21 4.60 -14.82
C LEU A 45 -0.50 4.88 -16.15
N ASP A 46 -0.85 3.84 -16.90
CA ASP A 46 -1.58 3.96 -18.16
C ASP A 46 -3.10 4.05 -17.98
N MET A 47 -3.62 3.78 -16.79
CA MET A 47 -5.04 3.87 -16.54
C MET A 47 -5.53 5.32 -16.59
N GLY A 48 -6.71 5.53 -17.21
CA GLY A 48 -7.32 6.85 -17.29
C GLY A 48 -7.59 7.46 -15.92
N GLU A 49 -8.03 6.64 -14.98
CA GLU A 49 -8.31 7.06 -13.61
C GLU A 49 -7.06 7.62 -12.92
N PHE A 50 -5.91 6.99 -13.15
CA PHE A 50 -4.65 7.51 -12.64
C PHE A 50 -4.30 8.84 -13.31
N LYS A 51 -4.40 8.91 -14.63
CA LYS A 51 -4.02 10.11 -15.40
C LYS A 51 -4.84 11.34 -15.02
N THR A 52 -6.12 11.16 -14.74
CA THR A 52 -7.03 12.25 -14.41
C THR A 52 -7.09 12.57 -12.91
N SER A 53 -6.57 11.71 -12.05
CA SER A 53 -6.61 11.92 -10.61
C SER A 53 -5.71 13.09 -10.19
N LYS A 54 -6.12 13.82 -9.15
CA LYS A 54 -5.32 14.88 -8.54
C LYS A 54 -4.50 14.38 -7.37
N ALA A 55 -4.91 13.26 -6.79
CA ALA A 55 -4.26 12.66 -5.63
C ALA A 55 -4.24 11.15 -5.78
N VAL A 56 -3.22 10.53 -5.20
CA VAL A 56 -3.05 9.07 -5.17
C VAL A 56 -2.91 8.64 -3.72
N PHE A 57 -3.77 7.74 -3.28
CA PHE A 57 -3.66 7.08 -1.99
C PHE A 57 -2.99 5.73 -2.20
N CYS A 58 -1.83 5.55 -1.61
CA CYS A 58 -0.97 4.41 -1.87
C CYS A 58 -0.34 3.93 -0.57
N PHE A 59 0.06 2.68 -0.52
CA PHE A 59 0.85 2.16 0.59
C PHE A 59 2.34 2.25 0.28
N LEU A 60 3.18 2.25 1.33
CA LEU A 60 4.61 2.04 1.18
C LEU A 60 4.90 0.56 1.18
N SER A 61 5.47 0.07 0.10
CA SER A 61 5.72 -1.36 -0.06
C SER A 61 6.73 -1.89 0.95
N THR A 62 6.41 -3.05 1.52
CA THR A 62 7.32 -3.85 2.33
C THR A 62 8.10 -4.82 1.44
N THR A 63 8.95 -5.65 2.05
CA THR A 63 9.89 -6.50 1.32
C THR A 63 9.22 -7.45 0.32
N HIS A 64 8.04 -7.97 0.65
CA HIS A 64 7.37 -9.00 -0.18
C HIS A 64 6.10 -8.49 -0.86
N GLU A 65 5.91 -7.19 -0.89
CA GLU A 65 4.78 -6.57 -1.57
C GLU A 65 5.19 -6.01 -2.94
N VAL A 66 4.20 -5.71 -3.77
CA VAL A 66 4.42 -4.98 -5.01
C VAL A 66 5.14 -3.67 -4.67
N LYS A 67 6.20 -3.36 -5.39
CA LYS A 67 6.97 -2.13 -5.18
C LYS A 67 6.17 -0.93 -5.63
N THR A 68 5.96 0.03 -4.74
CA THR A 68 5.16 1.22 -5.00
C THR A 68 5.99 2.49 -5.21
N GLU A 69 7.30 2.43 -5.05
CA GLU A 69 8.19 3.60 -5.18
C GLU A 69 8.05 4.29 -6.53
N GLU A 70 7.99 3.54 -7.64
CA GLU A 70 7.86 4.10 -8.98
C GLU A 70 6.54 4.82 -9.17
N ILE A 71 5.47 4.28 -8.61
CA ILE A 71 4.14 4.89 -8.66
C ILE A 71 4.15 6.23 -7.92
N ILE A 72 4.75 6.25 -6.74
CA ILE A 72 4.85 7.45 -5.90
C ILE A 72 5.69 8.52 -6.59
N LEU A 73 6.85 8.14 -7.12
CA LEU A 73 7.72 9.08 -7.82
C LEU A 73 7.04 9.67 -9.06
N LYS A 74 6.35 8.84 -9.82
CA LYS A 74 5.63 9.30 -11.02
C LYS A 74 4.48 10.23 -10.64
N ALA A 75 3.76 9.93 -9.56
CA ALA A 75 2.70 10.80 -9.06
C ALA A 75 3.25 12.18 -8.71
N PHE A 76 4.38 12.26 -8.02
CA PHE A 76 5.04 13.53 -7.72
C PHE A 76 5.46 14.28 -8.98
N ARG A 77 6.03 13.58 -9.96
CA ARG A 77 6.46 14.21 -11.23
C ARG A 77 5.29 14.80 -11.99
N LEU A 78 4.11 14.22 -11.86
CA LEU A 78 2.89 14.71 -12.49
C LEU A 78 2.17 15.77 -11.66
N GLY A 79 2.75 16.19 -10.54
CA GLY A 79 2.15 17.21 -9.69
C GLY A 79 0.96 16.73 -8.87
N LYS A 80 0.82 15.44 -8.68
CA LYS A 80 -0.27 14.87 -7.89
C LYS A 80 0.08 14.89 -6.41
N ASP A 81 -0.93 15.01 -5.56
CA ASP A 81 -0.79 14.78 -4.14
C ASP A 81 -0.62 13.28 -3.87
N VAL A 82 0.28 12.93 -2.98
CA VAL A 82 0.48 11.54 -2.54
C VAL A 82 0.05 11.42 -1.09
N LEU A 83 -0.86 10.49 -0.86
CA LEU A 83 -1.42 10.21 0.45
C LEU A 83 -1.02 8.80 0.86
N LEU A 84 -0.56 8.65 2.09
CA LEU A 84 -0.13 7.36 2.64
C LEU A 84 -0.89 7.05 3.92
N PRO A 85 -1.09 5.75 4.22
CA PRO A 85 -1.65 5.36 5.51
C PRO A 85 -0.60 5.47 6.60
N LEU A 86 -1.02 5.97 7.76
CA LEU A 86 -0.23 5.96 8.98
C LEU A 86 -1.04 5.28 10.06
N LEU A 87 -0.54 4.16 10.55
CA LEU A 87 -1.19 3.43 11.62
C LEU A 87 -0.94 4.12 12.95
N ASN A 88 -2.01 4.36 13.71
CA ASN A 88 -1.93 4.88 15.05
C ASN A 88 -2.18 3.74 16.04
N PRO A 89 -1.12 3.14 16.63
CA PRO A 89 -1.28 1.99 17.52
C PRO A 89 -1.98 2.33 18.83
N GLN A 90 -1.93 3.56 19.29
CA GLN A 90 -2.55 3.98 20.55
C GLN A 90 -4.07 4.07 20.44
N GLU A 91 -4.55 4.56 19.31
CA GLU A 91 -5.99 4.71 19.05
C GLU A 91 -6.57 3.55 18.27
N GLY A 92 -5.73 2.67 17.74
CA GLY A 92 -6.17 1.52 16.94
C GLY A 92 -6.77 1.90 15.59
N ASN A 93 -6.52 3.11 15.11
CA ASN A 93 -7.05 3.60 13.85
C ASN A 93 -5.94 3.91 12.86
N MET A 94 -6.34 4.22 11.64
CA MET A 94 -5.44 4.61 10.57
C MET A 94 -5.69 6.08 10.22
N GLN A 95 -4.62 6.84 10.10
CA GLN A 95 -4.67 8.20 9.59
C GLN A 95 -4.24 8.21 8.13
N ILE A 96 -4.75 9.17 7.37
CA ILE A 96 -4.30 9.42 6.00
C ILE A 96 -3.44 10.66 6.03
N VAL A 97 -2.22 10.53 5.57
CA VAL A 97 -1.21 11.59 5.63
C VAL A 97 -0.80 11.98 4.22
N ARG A 98 -0.91 13.28 3.92
CA ARG A 98 -0.34 13.85 2.68
C ARG A 98 1.14 14.06 2.91
N ILE A 99 1.98 13.53 2.01
CA ILE A 99 3.41 13.65 2.13
C ILE A 99 3.96 14.66 1.11
N PRO A 100 4.96 15.47 1.50
CA PRO A 100 5.68 16.31 0.55
C PRO A 100 6.63 15.46 -0.30
N ARG A 101 7.09 16.02 -1.40
CA ARG A 101 8.01 15.34 -2.33
C ARG A 101 9.29 14.88 -1.67
N ASP A 102 9.76 15.61 -0.67
CA ASP A 102 10.98 15.31 0.08
C ASP A 102 10.70 14.62 1.42
N ALA A 103 9.56 13.96 1.55
CA ALA A 103 9.14 13.31 2.77
C ALA A 103 10.17 12.31 3.28
N LYS A 104 10.37 12.30 4.58
CA LYS A 104 11.18 11.32 5.29
C LYS A 104 10.27 10.25 5.88
N PHE A 105 10.78 9.03 5.92
CA PHE A 105 10.04 7.89 6.44
C PHE A 105 10.75 7.35 7.68
N VAL A 106 9.95 6.87 8.62
CA VAL A 106 10.45 6.25 9.85
C VAL A 106 9.95 4.81 9.92
N ILE A 107 10.67 3.97 10.67
CA ILE A 107 10.23 2.61 10.91
C ILE A 107 9.20 2.63 12.04
N GLY A 108 7.99 2.21 11.76
CA GLY A 108 6.92 2.16 12.74
C GLY A 108 7.01 0.95 13.66
N LYS A 109 6.02 0.83 14.55
CA LYS A 109 5.96 -0.19 15.60
C LYS A 109 6.06 -1.62 15.06
N TYR A 110 5.56 -1.86 13.85
CA TYR A 110 5.53 -3.19 13.25
C TYR A 110 6.62 -3.40 12.21
N GLY A 111 7.67 -2.59 12.22
CA GLY A 111 8.77 -2.69 11.27
C GLY A 111 8.41 -2.23 9.85
N VAL A 112 7.29 -1.55 9.67
CA VAL A 112 6.82 -1.04 8.38
C VAL A 112 7.23 0.41 8.24
N ARG A 113 7.66 0.80 7.04
CA ARG A 113 7.97 2.22 6.76
C ARG A 113 6.70 3.06 6.81
N GLU A 114 6.78 4.19 7.47
CA GLU A 114 5.67 5.12 7.63
C GLU A 114 6.14 6.55 7.38
N PRO A 115 5.26 7.46 6.91
CA PRO A 115 5.63 8.87 6.81
C PRO A 115 5.85 9.46 8.19
N SER A 116 6.85 10.34 8.31
CA SER A 116 7.08 11.08 9.54
C SER A 116 5.99 12.13 9.71
N LEU A 117 5.43 12.24 10.93
CA LEU A 117 4.45 13.29 11.25
C LEU A 117 5.07 14.70 11.20
N GLU A 118 6.40 14.81 11.28
CA GLU A 118 7.09 16.10 11.16
C GLU A 118 7.02 16.64 9.74
N THR A 119 6.97 15.75 8.73
CA THR A 119 6.96 16.14 7.33
C THR A 119 5.62 15.90 6.64
N GLY A 120 4.75 15.10 7.24
CA GLY A 120 3.45 14.79 6.68
C GLY A 120 2.33 15.65 7.26
N GLU A 121 1.27 15.83 6.49
CA GLU A 121 0.06 16.53 6.90
C GLU A 121 -1.08 15.53 7.03
N VAL A 122 -1.70 15.45 8.21
CA VAL A 122 -2.85 14.59 8.42
C VAL A 122 -4.06 15.18 7.71
N VAL A 123 -4.64 14.42 6.79
CA VAL A 123 -5.79 14.84 5.96
C VAL A 123 -7.09 14.26 6.51
N SER A 124 -7.03 13.03 7.02
CA SER A 124 -8.21 12.34 7.54
C SER A 124 -7.79 11.27 8.54
N SER A 125 -8.67 10.91 9.45
CA SER A 125 -8.48 9.78 10.34
C SER A 125 -9.73 8.90 10.35
N SER A 126 -9.50 7.58 10.47
CA SER A 126 -10.60 6.60 10.50
C SER A 126 -10.59 5.80 11.80
#